data_3ae7b4e9280e3327d4bef5467cd3a5f2
#
_entry.id   3ae7b4e9280e3327d4bef5467cd3a5f2
#
_cell.length_a   1.000
_cell.length_b   1.000
_cell.length_c   1.000
_cell.angle_alpha   90.00
_cell.angle_beta   90.00
_cell.angle_gamma   90.00
#
_symmetry.space_group_name_H-M   'P 1'
#
loop_
_entity.id
_entity.type
_entity.pdbx_description
1 polymer ?
#
loop_
_entity_poly.entity_id
_entity_poly.type
_entity_poly.pdbx_seq_one_letter_code
_entity_poly.pdbx_strand_id
1 'polypeptide(L)'
;MNAVKTLRSDARRNRERLVASARELFAAHGVDVPVEEITHHAGLGMGTLYRHFPTKEELLDAVLEDAFAELVAAAEEAVAADDAWAGLIRFLERALAAHASNRGLKDVLAARGQGAQRAEAMRARIRPLLRRMIQRAQEQGTLRADFKPEDLPLVFWTADRVIDRTAAVAPDYWRRYLGFLLDGLRAEAATPLPRPPLTRAQLDRTA
;
A
#
# COMPACT_ATOMS: atom_id res chain seq x y z
N MET A 1 18.36 -39.90 -3.73
CA MET A 1 17.54 -38.97 -2.91
C MET A 1 18.04 -37.54 -2.92
N ASN A 2 19.34 -37.23 -3.21
CA ASN A 2 19.90 -35.86 -3.22
C ASN A 2 19.49 -34.99 -4.43
N ALA A 3 19.42 -35.52 -5.64
CA ALA A 3 19.15 -34.72 -6.87
C ALA A 3 17.77 -34.01 -6.85
N VAL A 4 16.71 -34.68 -6.35
CA VAL A 4 15.36 -34.08 -6.26
C VAL A 4 15.29 -32.95 -5.22
N LYS A 5 16.07 -33.05 -4.13
CA LYS A 5 16.15 -32.00 -3.09
C LYS A 5 16.90 -30.78 -3.62
N THR A 6 17.95 -30.97 -4.42
CA THR A 6 18.72 -29.89 -5.06
C THR A 6 17.88 -29.16 -6.10
N LEU A 7 17.15 -29.87 -6.98
CA LEU A 7 16.27 -29.26 -7.98
C LEU A 7 15.14 -28.40 -7.34
N ARG A 8 14.55 -28.87 -6.23
CA ARG A 8 13.55 -28.08 -5.50
C ARG A 8 14.16 -26.83 -4.85
N SER A 9 15.38 -26.95 -4.32
CA SER A 9 16.10 -25.81 -3.74
C SER A 9 16.42 -24.75 -4.81
N ASP A 10 16.87 -25.17 -5.99
CA ASP A 10 17.21 -24.26 -7.09
C ASP A 10 15.96 -23.58 -7.66
N ALA A 11 14.86 -24.33 -7.81
CA ALA A 11 13.58 -23.77 -8.24
C ALA A 11 13.08 -22.68 -7.25
N ARG A 12 13.14 -22.95 -5.95
CA ARG A 12 12.78 -21.96 -4.93
C ARG A 12 13.66 -20.73 -5.01
N ARG A 13 14.98 -20.89 -5.12
CA ARG A 13 15.93 -19.79 -5.22
C ARG A 13 15.70 -18.94 -6.47
N ASN A 14 15.39 -19.58 -7.60
CA ASN A 14 15.09 -18.86 -8.84
C ASN A 14 13.79 -18.06 -8.72
N ARG A 15 12.76 -18.62 -8.05
CA ARG A 15 11.51 -17.91 -7.77
C ARG A 15 11.76 -16.68 -6.89
N GLU A 16 12.53 -16.84 -5.82
CA GLU A 16 12.90 -15.75 -4.89
C GLU A 16 13.68 -14.63 -5.63
N ARG A 17 14.61 -14.99 -6.53
CA ARG A 17 15.35 -14.03 -7.36
C ARG A 17 14.43 -13.25 -8.31
N LEU A 18 13.47 -13.92 -8.96
CA LEU A 18 12.50 -13.25 -9.83
C LEU A 18 11.63 -12.27 -9.05
N VAL A 19 11.11 -12.68 -7.88
CA VAL A 19 10.31 -11.80 -7.02
C VAL A 19 11.11 -10.62 -6.52
N ALA A 20 12.36 -10.81 -6.08
CA ALA A 20 13.23 -9.72 -5.62
C ALA A 20 13.51 -8.72 -6.74
N SER A 21 13.90 -9.19 -7.93
CA SER A 21 14.16 -8.34 -9.09
C SER A 21 12.90 -7.58 -9.56
N ALA A 22 11.76 -8.26 -9.60
CA ALA A 22 10.50 -7.62 -9.95
C ALA A 22 10.09 -6.57 -8.91
N ARG A 23 10.33 -6.82 -7.62
CA ARG A 23 10.05 -5.86 -6.53
C ARG A 23 10.84 -4.57 -6.73
N GLU A 24 12.14 -4.67 -6.99
CA GLU A 24 13.01 -3.50 -7.22
C GLU A 24 12.56 -2.69 -8.44
N LEU A 25 12.31 -3.37 -9.55
CA LEU A 25 11.91 -2.71 -10.79
C LEU A 25 10.51 -2.11 -10.72
N PHE A 26 9.53 -2.81 -10.15
CA PHE A 26 8.19 -2.26 -9.97
C PHE A 26 8.16 -1.11 -8.96
N ALA A 27 8.99 -1.15 -7.93
CA ALA A 27 9.10 -0.04 -6.98
C ALA A 27 9.66 1.22 -7.66
N ALA A 28 10.66 1.07 -8.53
CA ALA A 28 11.31 2.18 -9.21
C ALA A 28 10.53 2.71 -10.43
N HIS A 29 9.97 1.82 -11.24
CA HIS A 29 9.44 2.15 -12.57
C HIS A 29 7.93 1.91 -12.74
N GLY A 30 7.26 1.34 -11.73
CA GLY A 30 5.85 0.99 -11.79
C GLY A 30 5.59 -0.38 -12.42
N VAL A 31 4.32 -0.73 -12.57
CA VAL A 31 3.91 -2.09 -12.98
C VAL A 31 4.07 -2.37 -14.49
N ASP A 32 4.37 -1.36 -15.30
CA ASP A 32 4.46 -1.50 -16.76
C ASP A 32 5.83 -2.05 -17.24
N VAL A 33 6.78 -2.26 -16.32
CA VAL A 33 8.10 -2.86 -16.63
C VAL A 33 7.94 -4.16 -17.42
N PRO A 34 8.64 -4.33 -18.58
CA PRO A 34 8.62 -5.56 -19.36
C PRO A 34 9.19 -6.75 -18.58
N VAL A 35 8.66 -7.95 -18.79
CA VAL A 35 9.14 -9.17 -18.10
C VAL A 35 10.56 -9.56 -18.54
N GLU A 36 10.96 -9.15 -19.73
CA GLU A 36 12.33 -9.31 -20.27
C GLU A 36 13.34 -8.56 -19.41
N GLU A 37 13.01 -7.35 -18.97
CA GLU A 37 13.87 -6.54 -18.10
C GLU A 37 13.98 -7.18 -16.71
N ILE A 38 12.89 -7.73 -16.19
CA ILE A 38 12.88 -8.44 -14.90
C ILE A 38 13.77 -9.70 -14.98
N THR A 39 13.65 -10.50 -16.04
CA THR A 39 14.49 -11.70 -16.20
C THR A 39 15.96 -11.36 -16.39
N HIS A 40 16.26 -10.31 -17.15
CA HIS A 40 17.63 -9.81 -17.32
C HIS A 40 18.23 -9.38 -15.98
N HIS A 41 17.50 -8.57 -15.21
CA HIS A 41 17.92 -8.11 -13.89
C HIS A 41 18.11 -9.27 -12.89
N ALA A 42 17.25 -10.29 -12.95
CA ALA A 42 17.37 -11.50 -12.15
C ALA A 42 18.50 -12.42 -12.61
N GLY A 43 19.10 -12.21 -13.80
CA GLY A 43 20.07 -13.13 -14.42
C GLY A 43 19.47 -14.51 -14.71
N LEU A 44 18.20 -14.54 -15.17
CA LEU A 44 17.45 -15.76 -15.47
C LEU A 44 16.84 -15.67 -16.87
N GLY A 45 16.53 -16.83 -17.47
CA GLY A 45 15.87 -16.87 -18.78
C GLY A 45 14.36 -16.79 -18.69
N MET A 46 13.71 -16.32 -19.77
CA MET A 46 12.25 -16.23 -19.91
C MET A 46 11.54 -17.56 -19.62
N GLY A 47 12.08 -18.70 -20.06
CA GLY A 47 11.53 -20.01 -19.78
C GLY A 47 11.51 -20.36 -18.27
N THR A 48 12.42 -19.80 -17.49
CA THR A 48 12.43 -19.94 -16.04
C THR A 48 11.33 -19.10 -15.41
N LEU A 49 11.12 -17.87 -15.89
CA LEU A 49 10.06 -16.99 -15.42
C LEU A 49 8.69 -17.65 -15.64
N TYR A 50 8.35 -18.01 -16.87
CA TYR A 50 7.02 -18.56 -17.20
C TYR A 50 6.74 -19.94 -16.56
N ARG A 51 7.78 -20.66 -16.14
CA ARG A 51 7.61 -21.88 -15.34
C ARG A 51 7.17 -21.57 -13.91
N HIS A 52 7.59 -20.46 -13.33
CA HIS A 52 7.24 -20.05 -11.98
C HIS A 52 6.02 -19.13 -11.92
N PHE A 53 5.86 -18.30 -12.93
CA PHE A 53 4.80 -17.31 -13.05
C PHE A 53 4.27 -17.34 -14.48
N PRO A 54 3.21 -18.12 -14.77
CA PRO A 54 2.59 -18.23 -16.08
C PRO A 54 2.19 -16.90 -16.70
N THR A 55 1.89 -15.89 -15.87
CA THR A 55 1.55 -14.54 -16.31
C THR A 55 2.35 -13.48 -15.53
N LYS A 56 2.44 -12.28 -16.09
CA LYS A 56 3.04 -11.11 -15.40
C LYS A 56 2.23 -10.74 -14.16
N GLU A 57 0.92 -10.91 -14.23
CA GLU A 57 -0.02 -10.65 -13.14
C GLU A 57 0.28 -11.54 -11.92
N GLU A 58 0.60 -12.82 -12.11
CA GLU A 58 0.97 -13.72 -11.02
C GLU A 58 2.31 -13.33 -10.37
N LEU A 59 3.27 -12.84 -11.16
CA LEU A 59 4.51 -12.29 -10.62
C LEU A 59 4.23 -11.01 -9.83
N LEU A 60 3.38 -10.12 -10.35
CA LEU A 60 2.97 -8.89 -9.66
C LEU A 60 2.27 -9.22 -8.34
N ASP A 61 1.36 -10.19 -8.31
CA ASP A 61 0.69 -10.64 -7.10
C ASP A 61 1.70 -11.10 -6.04
N ALA A 62 2.68 -11.90 -6.43
CA ALA A 62 3.71 -12.39 -5.52
C ALA A 62 4.58 -11.26 -4.94
N VAL A 63 4.88 -10.21 -5.74
CA VAL A 63 5.64 -9.04 -5.28
C VAL A 63 4.84 -8.19 -4.31
N LEU A 64 3.57 -7.98 -4.61
CA LEU A 64 2.70 -7.08 -3.85
C LEU A 64 2.19 -7.71 -2.56
N GLU A 65 2.09 -9.05 -2.51
CA GLU A 65 1.63 -9.75 -1.30
C GLU A 65 2.50 -9.41 -0.09
N ASP A 66 3.83 -9.37 -0.25
CA ASP A 66 4.74 -9.01 0.85
C ASP A 66 4.55 -7.55 1.28
N ALA A 67 4.52 -6.61 0.32
CA ALA A 67 4.33 -5.19 0.61
C ALA A 67 2.96 -4.93 1.28
N PHE A 68 1.95 -5.67 0.86
CA PHE A 68 0.62 -5.58 1.44
C PHE A 68 0.54 -6.23 2.83
N ALA A 69 1.22 -7.37 3.04
CA ALA A 69 1.31 -8.01 4.35
C ALA A 69 1.97 -7.08 5.39
N GLU A 70 3.01 -6.33 5.01
CA GLU A 70 3.61 -5.30 5.85
C GLU A 70 2.62 -4.19 6.23
N LEU A 71 1.77 -3.77 5.29
CA LEU A 71 0.75 -2.75 5.53
C LEU A 71 -0.36 -3.26 6.48
N VAL A 72 -0.78 -4.52 6.30
CA VAL A 72 -1.75 -5.17 7.20
C VAL A 72 -1.16 -5.31 8.61
N ALA A 73 0.09 -5.78 8.74
CA ALA A 73 0.77 -5.88 10.03
C ALA A 73 0.88 -4.51 10.72
N ALA A 74 1.20 -3.44 9.96
CA ALA A 74 1.21 -2.08 10.50
C ALA A 74 -0.16 -1.64 11.02
N ALA A 75 -1.24 -2.03 10.34
CA ALA A 75 -2.59 -1.73 10.78
C ALA A 75 -2.99 -2.53 12.04
N GLU A 76 -2.57 -3.80 12.14
CA GLU A 76 -2.76 -4.65 13.33
C GLU A 76 -2.03 -4.09 14.54
N GLU A 77 -0.75 -3.70 14.38
CA GLU A 77 0.03 -3.02 15.41
C GLU A 77 -0.64 -1.72 15.88
N ALA A 78 -1.16 -0.93 14.96
CA ALA A 78 -1.86 0.32 15.27
C ALA A 78 -3.17 0.08 16.03
N VAL A 79 -3.91 -0.97 15.66
CA VAL A 79 -5.13 -1.37 16.39
C VAL A 79 -4.80 -1.88 17.80
N ALA A 80 -3.67 -2.54 17.99
CA ALA A 80 -3.23 -3.07 19.28
C ALA A 80 -2.61 -2.01 20.22
N ALA A 81 -2.25 -0.83 19.69
CA ALA A 81 -1.59 0.22 20.47
C ALA A 81 -2.48 0.75 21.61
N ASP A 82 -1.93 0.96 22.80
CA ASP A 82 -2.66 1.56 23.94
C ASP A 82 -3.12 2.98 23.62
N ASP A 83 -2.23 3.81 23.08
CA ASP A 83 -2.52 5.12 22.51
C ASP A 83 -2.97 4.94 21.04
N ALA A 84 -4.28 5.00 20.82
CA ALA A 84 -4.87 4.82 19.50
C ALA A 84 -4.51 5.94 18.52
N TRP A 85 -4.29 7.17 19.01
CA TRP A 85 -3.85 8.30 18.19
C TRP A 85 -2.42 8.08 17.67
N ALA A 86 -1.50 7.74 18.56
CA ALA A 86 -0.14 7.40 18.16
C ALA A 86 -0.10 6.18 17.22
N GLY A 87 -0.98 5.20 17.41
CA GLY A 87 -1.18 4.08 16.50
C GLY A 87 -1.59 4.52 15.10
N LEU A 88 -2.60 5.39 15.01
CA LEU A 88 -3.08 5.96 13.74
C LEU A 88 -1.98 6.74 13.01
N ILE A 89 -1.23 7.59 13.72
CA ILE A 89 -0.10 8.34 13.14
C ILE A 89 0.92 7.38 12.54
N ARG A 90 1.40 6.39 13.31
CA ARG A 90 2.40 5.43 12.84
C ARG A 90 1.92 4.65 11.62
N PHE A 91 0.66 4.26 11.60
CA PHE A 91 0.08 3.60 10.44
C PHE A 91 0.09 4.50 9.19
N LEU A 92 -0.40 5.74 9.31
CA LEU A 92 -0.42 6.70 8.19
C LEU A 92 0.99 7.00 7.68
N GLU A 93 1.95 7.19 8.57
CA GLU A 93 3.36 7.40 8.19
C GLU A 93 3.94 6.21 7.43
N ARG A 94 3.73 4.98 7.92
CA ARG A 94 4.21 3.75 7.23
C ARG A 94 3.53 3.55 5.87
N ALA A 95 2.22 3.77 5.80
CA ALA A 95 1.46 3.63 4.57
C ALA A 95 1.89 4.68 3.52
N LEU A 96 2.05 5.94 3.90
CA LEU A 96 2.51 6.99 2.99
C LEU A 96 3.99 6.82 2.60
N ALA A 97 4.85 6.34 3.50
CA ALA A 97 6.22 5.98 3.16
C ALA A 97 6.27 4.85 2.13
N ALA A 98 5.41 3.84 2.25
CA ALA A 98 5.27 2.78 1.25
C ALA A 98 4.79 3.33 -0.10
N HIS A 99 3.83 4.26 -0.12
CA HIS A 99 3.39 4.95 -1.34
C HIS A 99 4.52 5.78 -1.97
N ALA A 100 5.32 6.45 -1.16
CA ALA A 100 6.43 7.29 -1.65
C ALA A 100 7.58 6.47 -2.24
N SER A 101 7.84 5.27 -1.69
CA SER A 101 8.97 4.42 -2.07
C SER A 101 8.63 3.28 -3.02
N ASN A 102 7.34 2.95 -3.20
CA ASN A 102 6.91 1.80 -4.01
C ASN A 102 5.85 2.22 -5.04
N ARG A 103 6.34 2.60 -6.23
CA ARG A 103 5.48 3.01 -7.33
C ARG A 103 4.53 1.89 -7.78
N GLY A 104 4.99 0.64 -7.80
CA GLY A 104 4.15 -0.50 -8.17
C GLY A 104 2.97 -0.71 -7.21
N LEU A 105 3.18 -0.57 -5.91
CA LEU A 105 2.09 -0.62 -4.92
C LEU A 105 1.08 0.51 -5.16
N LYS A 106 1.57 1.72 -5.40
CA LYS A 106 0.73 2.88 -5.71
C LYS A 106 -0.10 2.65 -6.98
N ASP A 107 0.52 2.17 -8.06
CA ASP A 107 -0.14 1.88 -9.34
C ASP A 107 -1.27 0.86 -9.16
N VAL A 108 -1.04 -0.20 -8.39
CA VAL A 108 -2.06 -1.23 -8.12
C VAL A 108 -3.21 -0.68 -7.27
N LEU A 109 -2.90 0.09 -6.23
CA LEU A 109 -3.95 0.69 -5.38
C LEU A 109 -4.78 1.74 -6.13
N ALA A 110 -4.21 2.38 -7.16
CA ALA A 110 -4.90 3.31 -8.05
C ALA A 110 -5.50 2.64 -9.30
N ALA A 111 -5.32 1.33 -9.49
CA ALA A 111 -5.71 0.61 -10.70
C ALA A 111 -7.21 0.66 -10.98
N ARG A 112 -7.55 0.71 -12.27
CA ARG A 112 -8.91 0.67 -12.82
C ARG A 112 -9.11 -0.58 -13.68
N GLY A 113 -10.34 -0.89 -14.03
CA GLY A 113 -10.63 -2.04 -14.88
C GLY A 113 -10.26 -3.37 -14.22
N GLN A 114 -9.54 -4.25 -14.91
CA GLN A 114 -9.17 -5.58 -14.40
C GLN A 114 -8.28 -5.51 -13.14
N GLY A 115 -7.42 -4.51 -13.04
CA GLY A 115 -6.61 -4.27 -11.82
C GLY A 115 -7.43 -3.86 -10.60
N ALA A 116 -8.64 -3.32 -10.80
CA ALA A 116 -9.51 -2.88 -9.72
C ALA A 116 -9.96 -4.03 -8.81
N GLN A 117 -10.14 -5.24 -9.32
CA GLN A 117 -10.51 -6.41 -8.51
C GLN A 117 -9.39 -6.78 -7.51
N ARG A 118 -8.14 -6.75 -7.97
CA ARG A 118 -6.96 -6.99 -7.11
C ARG A 118 -6.86 -5.92 -6.03
N ALA A 119 -6.94 -4.65 -6.41
CA ALA A 119 -6.93 -3.53 -5.48
C ALA A 119 -8.07 -3.63 -4.46
N GLU A 120 -9.26 -4.05 -4.87
CA GLU A 120 -10.41 -4.23 -3.98
C GLU A 120 -10.22 -5.42 -3.01
N ALA A 121 -9.67 -6.54 -3.46
CA ALA A 121 -9.32 -7.65 -2.57
C ALA A 121 -8.33 -7.22 -1.48
N MET A 122 -7.32 -6.44 -1.84
CA MET A 122 -6.36 -5.86 -0.89
C MET A 122 -7.05 -4.90 0.09
N ARG A 123 -7.88 -3.98 -0.41
CA ARG A 123 -8.64 -3.03 0.43
C ARG A 123 -9.61 -3.74 1.37
N ALA A 124 -10.24 -4.83 0.93
CA ALA A 124 -11.17 -5.61 1.75
C ALA A 124 -10.49 -6.22 2.99
N ARG A 125 -9.21 -6.64 2.88
CA ARG A 125 -8.43 -7.18 4.00
C ARG A 125 -8.11 -6.12 5.05
N ILE A 126 -7.74 -4.91 4.64
CA ILE A 126 -7.29 -3.85 5.56
C ILE A 126 -8.45 -3.01 6.12
N ARG A 127 -9.57 -2.93 5.41
CA ARG A 127 -10.72 -2.08 5.77
C ARG A 127 -11.26 -2.29 7.20
N PRO A 128 -11.43 -3.52 7.70
CA PRO A 128 -11.89 -3.72 9.08
C PRO A 128 -10.89 -3.19 10.12
N LEU A 129 -9.59 -3.30 9.86
CA LEU A 129 -8.54 -2.76 10.72
C LEU A 129 -8.58 -1.24 10.76
N LEU A 130 -8.71 -0.59 9.59
CA LEU A 130 -8.84 0.88 9.48
C LEU A 130 -10.06 1.39 10.24
N ARG A 131 -11.20 0.70 10.10
CA ARG A 131 -12.42 1.06 10.84
C ARG A 131 -12.21 0.97 12.35
N ARG A 132 -11.61 -0.12 12.81
CA ARG A 132 -11.34 -0.32 14.25
C ARG A 132 -10.34 0.69 14.80
N MET A 133 -9.31 1.04 14.03
CA MET A 133 -8.31 2.06 14.40
C MET A 133 -8.96 3.44 14.59
N ILE A 134 -9.80 3.86 13.64
CA ILE A 134 -10.57 5.12 13.72
C ILE A 134 -11.49 5.10 14.93
N GLN A 135 -12.25 4.01 15.11
CA GLN A 135 -13.18 3.87 16.23
C GLN A 135 -12.46 4.01 17.57
N ARG A 136 -11.33 3.33 17.77
CA ARG A 136 -10.57 3.42 19.02
C ARG A 136 -10.05 4.82 19.31
N ALA A 137 -9.53 5.52 18.30
CA ALA A 137 -9.07 6.90 18.47
C ALA A 137 -10.22 7.86 18.79
N GLN A 138 -11.42 7.62 18.25
CA GLN A 138 -12.63 8.37 18.60
C GLN A 138 -13.12 8.04 20.01
N GLU A 139 -13.13 6.78 20.42
CA GLU A 139 -13.47 6.34 21.79
C GLU A 139 -12.54 6.95 22.84
N GLN A 140 -11.25 7.12 22.51
CA GLN A 140 -10.27 7.81 23.36
C GLN A 140 -10.40 9.36 23.31
N GLY A 141 -11.31 9.91 22.51
CA GLY A 141 -11.52 11.34 22.37
C GLY A 141 -10.36 12.10 21.70
N THR A 142 -9.46 11.40 21.00
CA THR A 142 -8.28 12.00 20.34
C THR A 142 -8.50 12.32 18.87
N LEU A 143 -9.38 11.58 18.19
CA LEU A 143 -9.77 11.79 16.79
C LEU A 143 -11.17 12.42 16.73
N ARG A 144 -11.35 13.38 15.85
CA ARG A 144 -12.65 14.02 15.60
C ARG A 144 -13.77 13.00 15.28
N ALA A 145 -14.95 13.18 15.85
CA ALA A 145 -16.05 12.21 15.78
C ALA A 145 -16.69 12.07 14.39
N ASP A 146 -16.56 13.11 13.55
CA ASP A 146 -17.12 13.16 12.20
C ASP A 146 -16.19 12.56 11.13
N PHE A 147 -14.93 12.20 11.45
CA PHE A 147 -14.04 11.47 10.56
C PHE A 147 -14.50 10.03 10.36
N LYS A 148 -14.60 9.60 9.12
CA LYS A 148 -15.07 8.25 8.77
C LYS A 148 -14.02 7.48 7.95
N PRO A 149 -14.08 6.13 7.93
CA PRO A 149 -13.18 5.33 7.06
C PRO A 149 -13.20 5.75 5.59
N GLU A 150 -14.32 6.32 5.14
CA GLU A 150 -14.52 6.83 3.79
C GLU A 150 -13.73 8.12 3.49
N ASP A 151 -13.20 8.79 4.52
CA ASP A 151 -12.33 9.96 4.36
C ASP A 151 -10.84 9.57 4.14
N LEU A 152 -10.45 8.33 4.50
CA LEU A 152 -9.06 7.87 4.34
C LEU A 152 -8.54 7.94 2.88
N PRO A 153 -9.31 7.58 1.85
CA PRO A 153 -8.85 7.74 0.46
C PRO A 153 -8.43 9.16 0.13
N LEU A 154 -9.11 10.18 0.69
CA LEU A 154 -8.75 11.58 0.49
C LEU A 154 -7.36 11.90 1.06
N VAL A 155 -7.01 11.33 2.22
CA VAL A 155 -5.69 11.49 2.81
C VAL A 155 -4.61 10.96 1.86
N PHE A 156 -4.81 9.77 1.28
CA PHE A 156 -3.85 9.15 0.35
C PHE A 156 -3.79 9.91 -0.99
N TRP A 157 -4.92 10.25 -1.61
CA TRP A 157 -4.94 10.97 -2.90
C TRP A 157 -4.23 12.32 -2.83
N THR A 158 -4.45 13.07 -1.74
CA THR A 158 -3.82 14.38 -1.56
C THR A 158 -2.34 14.24 -1.22
N ALA A 159 -1.96 13.29 -0.37
CA ALA A 159 -0.57 13.00 -0.06
C ALA A 159 0.21 12.52 -1.30
N ASP A 160 -0.39 11.65 -2.14
CA ASP A 160 0.21 11.19 -3.40
C ASP A 160 0.52 12.36 -4.33
N ARG A 161 -0.38 13.35 -4.42
CA ARG A 161 -0.11 14.57 -5.22
C ARG A 161 1.05 15.40 -4.66
N VAL A 162 1.18 15.47 -3.34
CA VAL A 162 2.34 16.13 -2.70
C VAL A 162 3.62 15.34 -2.99
N ILE A 163 3.61 14.03 -2.80
CA ILE A 163 4.74 13.13 -3.11
C ILE A 163 5.20 13.34 -4.56
N ASP A 164 4.30 13.22 -5.52
CA ASP A 164 4.61 13.34 -6.96
C ASP A 164 5.21 14.70 -7.30
N ARG A 165 4.73 15.78 -6.68
CA ARG A 165 5.19 17.14 -6.99
C ARG A 165 6.52 17.49 -6.32
N THR A 166 6.84 16.86 -5.19
CA THR A 166 8.01 17.23 -4.39
C THR A 166 9.14 16.21 -4.47
N ALA A 167 8.92 15.01 -5.01
CA ALA A 167 9.88 13.91 -5.01
C ALA A 167 11.28 14.30 -5.52
N ALA A 168 11.35 15.12 -6.57
CA ALA A 168 12.62 15.55 -7.16
C ALA A 168 13.42 16.57 -6.33
N VAL A 169 12.76 17.31 -5.44
CA VAL A 169 13.38 18.42 -4.69
C VAL A 169 13.36 18.19 -3.18
N ALA A 170 12.37 17.49 -2.66
CA ALA A 170 12.20 17.19 -1.25
C ALA A 170 11.36 15.91 -1.09
N PRO A 171 11.93 14.71 -1.22
CA PRO A 171 11.20 13.44 -1.27
C PRO A 171 10.39 13.15 0.01
N ASP A 172 10.81 13.67 1.17
CA ASP A 172 10.12 13.49 2.45
C ASP A 172 9.15 14.63 2.82
N TYR A 173 8.90 15.59 1.92
CA TYR A 173 8.07 16.76 2.21
C TYR A 173 6.60 16.39 2.55
N TRP A 174 6.11 15.23 2.10
CA TRP A 174 4.81 14.72 2.46
C TRP A 174 4.61 14.55 3.98
N ARG A 175 5.68 14.38 4.77
CA ARG A 175 5.60 14.30 6.24
C ARG A 175 5.13 15.63 6.84
N ARG A 176 5.57 16.76 6.28
CA ARG A 176 5.08 18.08 6.69
C ARG A 176 3.60 18.24 6.34
N TYR A 177 3.18 17.79 5.16
CA TYR A 177 1.79 17.80 4.75
C TYR A 177 0.92 16.90 5.67
N LEU A 178 1.40 15.71 5.98
CA LEU A 178 0.73 14.82 6.94
C LEU A 178 0.55 15.51 8.31
N GLY A 179 1.54 16.26 8.80
CA GLY A 179 1.43 17.02 10.04
C GLY A 179 0.23 17.98 10.03
N PHE A 180 0.03 18.75 8.96
CA PHE A 180 -1.14 19.64 8.83
C PHE A 180 -2.46 18.86 8.85
N LEU A 181 -2.53 17.69 8.18
CA LEU A 181 -3.71 16.86 8.20
C LEU A 181 -3.99 16.31 9.60
N LEU A 182 -2.97 15.82 10.29
CA LEU A 182 -3.09 15.27 11.64
C LEU A 182 -3.60 16.32 12.63
N ASP A 183 -3.12 17.55 12.56
CA ASP A 183 -3.63 18.65 13.39
C ASP A 183 -5.11 18.91 13.13
N GLY A 184 -5.55 18.90 11.87
CA GLY A 184 -6.97 19.04 11.49
C GLY A 184 -7.85 17.85 11.87
N LEU A 185 -7.25 16.67 12.14
CA LEU A 185 -7.97 15.48 12.57
C LEU A 185 -8.13 15.36 14.09
N ARG A 186 -7.45 16.19 14.89
CA ARG A 186 -7.59 16.17 16.35
C ARG A 186 -8.98 16.57 16.79
N ALA A 187 -9.49 15.88 17.81
CA ALA A 187 -10.81 16.17 18.37
C ALA A 187 -10.88 17.58 18.98
N GLU A 188 -9.82 18.01 19.68
CA GLU A 188 -9.74 19.30 20.35
C GLU A 188 -9.75 20.51 19.40
N ALA A 189 -9.29 20.34 18.16
CA ALA A 189 -9.26 21.37 17.12
C ALA A 189 -10.44 21.26 16.14
N ALA A 190 -11.34 20.30 16.34
CA ALA A 190 -12.38 19.97 15.37
C ALA A 190 -13.47 21.06 15.34
N THR A 191 -13.69 21.63 14.16
CA THR A 191 -14.90 22.38 13.82
C THR A 191 -15.81 21.50 12.93
N PRO A 192 -17.15 21.64 12.99
CA PRO A 192 -18.05 20.84 12.16
C PRO A 192 -17.71 20.96 10.68
N LEU A 193 -17.62 19.80 10.00
CA LEU A 193 -17.39 19.79 8.55
C LEU A 193 -18.67 20.21 7.81
N PRO A 194 -18.55 21.01 6.73
CA PRO A 194 -19.70 21.55 6.01
C PRO A 194 -20.45 20.50 5.15
N ARG A 195 -19.87 19.33 4.98
CA ARG A 195 -20.42 18.24 4.17
C ARG A 195 -20.16 16.89 4.84
N PRO A 196 -21.06 15.92 4.69
CA PRO A 196 -20.81 14.55 5.12
C PRO A 196 -19.72 13.90 4.25
N PRO A 197 -19.09 12.80 4.72
CA PRO A 197 -18.14 12.02 3.93
C PRO A 197 -18.80 11.42 2.69
N LEU A 198 -17.99 11.07 1.69
CA LEU A 198 -18.47 10.35 0.52
C LEU A 198 -19.04 8.99 0.94
N THR A 199 -20.14 8.60 0.32
CA THR A 199 -20.64 7.23 0.47
C THR A 199 -19.72 6.24 -0.29
N ARG A 200 -19.76 4.96 0.09
CA ARG A 200 -19.03 3.91 -0.60
C ARG A 200 -19.31 3.92 -2.11
N ALA A 201 -20.58 4.01 -2.51
CA ALA A 201 -20.97 4.07 -3.91
C ALA A 201 -20.44 5.30 -4.67
N GLN A 202 -20.21 6.41 -3.97
CA GLN A 202 -19.56 7.59 -4.55
C GLN A 202 -18.05 7.36 -4.71
N LEU A 203 -17.37 6.78 -3.71
CA LEU A 203 -15.96 6.44 -3.78
C LEU A 203 -15.67 5.46 -4.92
N ASP A 204 -16.50 4.43 -5.10
CA ASP A 204 -16.35 3.43 -6.17
C ASP A 204 -16.44 4.06 -7.57
N ARG A 205 -17.07 5.24 -7.71
CA ARG A 205 -17.13 6.02 -8.97
C ARG A 205 -15.94 6.96 -9.18
N THR A 206 -15.10 7.17 -8.17
CA THR A 206 -13.87 7.98 -8.28
C THR A 206 -12.64 7.12 -8.65
N ALA A 207 -12.76 5.80 -8.54
CA ALA A 207 -11.73 4.83 -8.84
C ALA A 207 -11.57 4.56 -10.35
#